data_e2a3a842459d717b21de44aa855cccb2
#
_entry.id   e2a3a842459d717b21de44aa855cccb2
#
_cell.length_a   1.000
_cell.length_b   1.000
_cell.length_c   1.000
_cell.angle_alpha   90.00
_cell.angle_beta   90.00
_cell.angle_gamma   90.00
#
_symmetry.space_group_name_H-M   'P 1'
#
loop_
_entity.id
_entity.type
_entity.pdbx_description
1 polymer ?
#
loop_
_entity_poly.entity_id
_entity_poly.type
_entity_poly.pdbx_seq_one_letter_code
_entity_poly.pdbx_strand_id
1 'polypeptide(L)'
;NKFVMDVNYFGTLNCVKAVEKYFKDKRNGHISIVSSIAGYRGLPNSSGYGPSKAALTNFAESIYFDFKKFNVRVSVVSPGFIKTPLTDKNEFDMPFLRSPEYAADKVYKGLVNSNSFEIHFPKQLTLTLKFLRILPYKIYLFLVDKLVKR
;
A
#
# COMPACT_ATOMS: atom_id res chain seq x y z
N ASN A 1 13.51 12.52 3.18
CA ASN A 1 13.13 11.09 3.34
C ASN A 1 12.71 10.77 4.79
N LYS A 2 13.40 11.34 5.83
CA LYS A 2 13.02 11.14 7.23
C LYS A 2 11.57 11.60 7.49
N PHE A 3 11.22 12.82 7.10
CA PHE A 3 9.87 13.35 7.24
C PHE A 3 8.79 12.46 6.61
N VAL A 4 9.04 11.87 5.45
CA VAL A 4 8.10 10.93 4.79
C VAL A 4 7.90 9.67 5.61
N MET A 5 8.97 9.15 6.22
CA MET A 5 8.90 8.00 7.14
C MET A 5 8.15 8.37 8.42
N ASP A 6 8.43 9.53 8.99
CA ASP A 6 7.77 9.99 10.21
C ASP A 6 6.25 10.11 10.02
N VAL A 7 5.81 10.70 8.93
CA VAL A 7 4.39 10.86 8.62
C VAL A 7 3.74 9.53 8.24
N ASN A 8 4.30 8.82 7.26
CA ASN A 8 3.62 7.64 6.69
C ASN A 8 3.71 6.43 7.62
N TYR A 9 4.92 6.10 8.08
CA TYR A 9 5.15 4.88 8.85
C TYR A 9 4.91 5.09 10.34
N PHE A 10 5.63 6.00 10.98
CA PHE A 10 5.49 6.21 12.43
C PHE A 10 4.13 6.80 12.81
N GLY A 11 3.55 7.69 11.97
CA GLY A 11 2.19 8.17 12.16
C GLY A 11 1.16 7.03 12.18
N THR A 12 1.25 6.10 11.21
CA THR A 12 0.38 4.91 11.16
C THR A 12 0.61 3.99 12.36
N LEU A 13 1.88 3.76 12.72
CA LEU A 13 2.25 2.94 13.88
C LEU A 13 1.61 3.48 15.17
N ASN A 14 1.69 4.79 15.38
CA ASN A 14 1.09 5.45 16.54
C ASN A 14 -0.44 5.31 16.56
N CYS A 15 -1.10 5.43 15.40
CA CYS A 15 -2.55 5.22 15.31
C CYS A 15 -2.93 3.77 15.66
N VAL A 16 -2.20 2.79 15.14
CA VAL A 16 -2.45 1.37 15.46
C VAL A 16 -2.24 1.11 16.95
N LYS A 17 -1.15 1.62 17.52
CA LYS A 17 -0.85 1.49 18.95
C LYS A 17 -1.95 2.09 19.85
N ALA A 18 -2.50 3.22 19.45
CA ALA A 18 -3.57 3.88 20.21
C ALA A 18 -4.87 3.04 20.28
N VAL A 19 -5.17 2.24 19.25
CA VAL A 19 -6.40 1.42 19.20
C VAL A 19 -6.16 -0.05 19.55
N GLU A 20 -4.91 -0.47 19.68
CA GLU A 20 -4.51 -1.86 19.87
C GLU A 20 -5.22 -2.52 21.06
N LYS A 21 -5.11 -1.90 22.26
CA LYS A 21 -5.74 -2.44 23.47
C LYS A 21 -7.26 -2.56 23.32
N TYR A 22 -7.89 -1.53 22.78
CA TYR A 22 -9.34 -1.53 22.57
C TYR A 22 -9.81 -2.69 21.67
N PHE A 23 -9.16 -2.90 20.53
CA PHE A 23 -9.54 -3.99 19.64
C PHE A 23 -9.24 -5.37 20.20
N LYS A 24 -8.13 -5.52 20.92
CA LYS A 24 -7.78 -6.79 21.58
C LYS A 24 -8.79 -7.15 22.69
N ASP A 25 -9.19 -6.17 23.50
CA ASP A 25 -10.18 -6.38 24.57
C ASP A 25 -11.57 -6.70 24.01
N LYS A 26 -11.99 -5.99 22.95
CA LYS A 26 -13.27 -6.22 22.26
C LYS A 26 -13.31 -7.54 21.49
N ARG A 27 -12.16 -8.11 21.14
CA ARG A 27 -12.01 -9.27 20.26
C ARG A 27 -12.82 -9.15 18.96
N ASN A 28 -12.87 -7.93 18.45
CA ASN A 28 -13.56 -7.58 17.20
C ASN A 28 -13.03 -6.25 16.68
N GLY A 29 -12.88 -6.13 15.38
CA GLY A 29 -12.45 -4.91 14.72
C GLY A 29 -11.79 -5.15 13.38
N HIS A 30 -11.43 -4.06 12.72
CA HIS A 30 -10.72 -4.10 11.46
C HIS A 30 -9.73 -2.94 11.39
N ILE A 31 -8.46 -3.25 11.24
CA ILE A 31 -7.38 -2.30 10.97
C ILE A 31 -7.05 -2.39 9.49
N SER A 32 -7.22 -1.30 8.76
CA SER A 32 -6.86 -1.23 7.34
C SER A 32 -5.77 -0.18 7.14
N ILE A 33 -4.61 -0.60 6.65
CA ILE A 33 -3.43 0.25 6.46
C ILE A 33 -3.33 0.65 4.99
N VAL A 34 -3.24 1.95 4.72
CA VAL A 34 -3.12 2.47 3.35
C VAL A 34 -1.65 2.54 2.93
N SER A 35 -1.24 1.55 2.14
CA SER A 35 0.05 1.49 1.48
C SER A 35 -0.02 2.09 0.06
N SER A 36 0.66 1.51 -0.90
CA SER A 36 0.69 1.87 -2.32
C SER A 36 1.37 0.76 -3.13
N ILE A 37 1.12 0.74 -4.44
CA ILE A 37 1.93 -0.04 -5.38
C ILE A 37 3.43 0.29 -5.32
N ALA A 38 3.79 1.52 -4.92
CA ALA A 38 5.18 1.93 -4.73
C ALA A 38 5.87 1.17 -3.59
N GLY A 39 5.11 0.52 -2.70
CA GLY A 39 5.62 -0.36 -1.66
C GLY A 39 5.93 -1.79 -2.13
N TYR A 40 5.57 -2.18 -3.35
CA TYR A 40 5.81 -3.55 -3.82
C TYR A 40 7.30 -3.83 -4.09
N ARG A 41 7.97 -2.91 -4.74
CA ARG A 41 9.41 -2.98 -5.05
C ARG A 41 9.92 -1.59 -5.43
N GLY A 42 11.24 -1.35 -5.30
CA GLY A 42 11.86 -0.04 -5.59
C GLY A 42 11.56 0.44 -7.00
N LEU A 43 11.02 1.65 -7.12
CA LEU A 43 10.75 2.34 -8.38
C LEU A 43 11.61 3.60 -8.49
N PRO A 44 11.95 4.08 -9.71
CA PRO A 44 12.63 5.35 -9.90
C PRO A 44 11.88 6.51 -9.23
N ASN A 45 12.60 7.52 -8.81
CA ASN A 45 12.10 8.74 -8.18
C ASN A 45 11.26 8.51 -6.89
N SER A 46 11.35 7.31 -6.28
CA SER A 46 10.53 6.91 -5.12
C SER A 46 11.36 6.60 -3.86
N SER A 47 12.57 7.13 -3.73
CA SER A 47 13.52 6.78 -2.66
C SER A 47 13.07 7.12 -1.23
N GLY A 48 12.10 7.99 -1.06
CA GLY A 48 11.47 8.28 0.25
C GLY A 48 10.11 7.61 0.40
N TYR A 49 9.26 7.79 -0.61
CA TYR A 49 7.88 7.32 -0.58
C TYR A 49 7.78 5.78 -0.66
N GLY A 50 8.46 5.17 -1.63
CA GLY A 50 8.45 3.71 -1.82
C GLY A 50 8.83 2.94 -0.55
N PRO A 51 10.01 3.21 0.06
CA PRO A 51 10.39 2.57 1.31
C PRO A 51 9.38 2.76 2.45
N SER A 52 8.77 3.95 2.57
CA SER A 52 7.76 4.18 3.61
C SER A 52 6.50 3.32 3.41
N LYS A 53 6.09 3.11 2.16
CA LYS A 53 4.94 2.26 1.82
C LYS A 53 5.27 0.77 1.90
N ALA A 54 6.50 0.38 1.58
CA ALA A 54 7.00 -0.97 1.81
C ALA A 54 7.01 -1.33 3.30
N ALA A 55 7.47 -0.41 4.15
CA ALA A 55 7.45 -0.56 5.59
C ALA A 55 6.01 -0.74 6.12
N LEU A 56 5.03 0.02 5.61
CA LEU A 56 3.62 -0.13 5.98
C LEU A 56 3.06 -1.50 5.59
N THR A 57 3.40 -2.00 4.40
CA THR A 57 2.97 -3.34 3.96
C THR A 57 3.55 -4.42 4.87
N ASN A 58 4.86 -4.36 5.14
CA ASN A 58 5.51 -5.32 6.05
C ASN A 58 4.95 -5.23 7.48
N PHE A 59 4.69 -4.02 7.98
CA PHE A 59 4.06 -3.82 9.27
C PHE A 59 2.65 -4.45 9.33
N ALA A 60 1.82 -4.25 8.29
CA ALA A 60 0.50 -4.86 8.22
C ALA A 60 0.58 -6.40 8.21
N GLU A 61 1.53 -6.99 7.46
CA GLU A 61 1.80 -8.42 7.44
C GLU A 61 2.18 -8.93 8.84
N SER A 62 3.04 -8.21 9.54
CA SER A 62 3.50 -8.58 10.88
C SER A 62 2.38 -8.57 11.91
N ILE A 63 1.64 -7.47 12.00
CA ILE A 63 0.55 -7.35 12.97
C ILE A 63 -0.68 -8.22 12.62
N TYR A 64 -0.81 -8.70 11.38
CA TYR A 64 -1.87 -9.63 10.99
C TYR A 64 -1.90 -10.85 11.92
N PHE A 65 -0.74 -11.46 12.20
CA PHE A 65 -0.64 -12.64 13.04
C PHE A 65 -0.96 -12.31 14.50
N ASP A 66 -0.55 -11.13 14.96
CA ASP A 66 -0.77 -10.70 16.34
C ASP A 66 -2.24 -10.40 16.62
N PHE A 67 -2.93 -9.72 15.71
CA PHE A 67 -4.33 -9.34 15.85
C PHE A 67 -5.30 -10.48 15.55
N LYS A 68 -4.92 -11.43 14.69
CA LYS A 68 -5.73 -12.62 14.37
C LYS A 68 -6.14 -13.41 15.63
N LYS A 69 -5.27 -13.52 16.64
CA LYS A 69 -5.52 -14.20 17.91
C LYS A 69 -6.68 -13.57 18.69
N PHE A 70 -6.99 -12.31 18.39
CA PHE A 70 -8.04 -11.53 19.04
C PHE A 70 -9.27 -11.32 18.14
N ASN A 71 -9.38 -12.08 17.06
CA ASN A 71 -10.46 -11.92 16.08
C ASN A 71 -10.54 -10.49 15.50
N VAL A 72 -9.42 -9.81 15.39
CA VAL A 72 -9.30 -8.48 14.77
C VAL A 72 -8.71 -8.66 13.37
N ARG A 73 -9.43 -8.18 12.37
CA ARG A 73 -9.01 -8.25 10.98
C ARG A 73 -7.93 -7.19 10.70
N VAL A 74 -6.94 -7.55 9.94
CA VAL A 74 -5.94 -6.62 9.40
C VAL A 74 -5.93 -6.73 7.89
N SER A 75 -5.92 -5.60 7.20
CA SER A 75 -5.79 -5.53 5.75
C SER A 75 -4.89 -4.37 5.31
N VAL A 76 -4.40 -4.46 4.08
CA VAL A 76 -3.63 -3.40 3.43
C VAL A 76 -4.35 -2.95 2.16
N VAL A 77 -4.39 -1.64 1.93
CA VAL A 77 -4.87 -1.05 0.69
C VAL A 77 -3.67 -0.59 -0.12
N SER A 78 -3.54 -1.11 -1.34
CA SER A 78 -2.43 -0.81 -2.27
C SER A 78 -2.97 -0.13 -3.53
N PRO A 79 -3.28 1.17 -3.51
CA PRO A 79 -3.72 1.89 -4.69
C PRO A 79 -2.61 2.05 -5.72
N GLY A 80 -2.99 2.05 -7.00
CA GLY A 80 -2.18 2.59 -8.08
C GLY A 80 -2.28 4.12 -8.14
N PHE A 81 -2.14 4.67 -9.33
CA PHE A 81 -2.23 6.11 -9.54
C PHE A 81 -3.68 6.60 -9.46
N ILE A 82 -3.92 7.52 -8.52
CA ILE A 82 -5.23 8.16 -8.33
C ILE A 82 -5.05 9.66 -8.53
N LYS A 83 -5.92 10.27 -9.34
CA LYS A 83 -5.89 11.70 -9.62
C LYS A 83 -6.18 12.49 -8.35
N THR A 84 -5.18 13.18 -7.85
CA THR A 84 -5.24 14.00 -6.63
C THR A 84 -4.27 15.17 -6.76
N PRO A 85 -4.41 16.24 -5.98
CA PRO A 85 -3.44 17.34 -5.97
C PRO A 85 -1.99 16.90 -5.71
N LEU A 86 -1.79 15.75 -5.07
CA LEU A 86 -0.46 15.18 -4.85
C LEU A 86 0.10 14.57 -6.14
N THR A 87 -0.71 13.83 -6.89
CA THR A 87 -0.29 13.19 -8.14
C THR A 87 -0.21 14.17 -9.30
N ASP A 88 -0.91 15.29 -9.25
CA ASP A 88 -0.82 16.37 -10.26
C ASP A 88 0.58 17.02 -10.31
N LYS A 89 1.40 16.81 -9.28
CA LYS A 89 2.80 17.26 -9.21
C LYS A 89 3.80 16.31 -9.86
N ASN A 90 3.34 15.14 -10.31
CA ASN A 90 4.20 14.15 -10.94
C ASN A 90 4.47 14.51 -12.40
N GLU A 91 5.74 14.53 -12.79
CA GLU A 91 6.20 14.82 -14.15
C GLU A 91 6.43 13.56 -14.99
N PHE A 92 5.98 12.39 -14.52
CA PHE A 92 6.14 11.12 -15.20
C PHE A 92 4.78 10.49 -15.56
N ASP A 93 4.80 9.60 -16.54
CA ASP A 93 3.62 8.88 -16.98
C ASP A 93 3.01 8.04 -15.85
N MET A 94 1.71 8.21 -15.63
CA MET A 94 0.95 7.46 -14.64
C MET A 94 -0.02 6.49 -15.34
N PRO A 95 0.45 5.30 -15.73
CA PRO A 95 -0.40 4.35 -16.43
C PRO A 95 -1.59 3.93 -15.59
N PHE A 96 -2.74 3.79 -16.23
CA PHE A 96 -3.98 3.41 -15.56
C PHE A 96 -4.43 4.40 -14.46
N LEU A 97 -4.15 5.69 -14.59
CA LEU A 97 -4.63 6.73 -13.69
C LEU A 97 -6.16 6.60 -13.51
N ARG A 98 -6.63 6.65 -12.27
CA ARG A 98 -8.06 6.52 -11.91
C ARG A 98 -8.54 7.70 -11.09
N SER A 99 -9.85 7.91 -11.07
CA SER A 99 -10.47 8.98 -10.27
C SER A 99 -10.53 8.62 -8.77
N PRO A 100 -10.68 9.61 -7.88
CA PRO A 100 -10.92 9.38 -6.47
C PRO A 100 -12.17 8.54 -6.18
N GLU A 101 -13.24 8.72 -6.96
CA GLU A 101 -14.51 7.99 -6.81
C GLU A 101 -14.31 6.50 -7.11
N TYR A 102 -13.53 6.18 -8.17
CA TYR A 102 -13.15 4.80 -8.45
C TYR A 102 -12.37 4.18 -7.27
N ALA A 103 -11.42 4.91 -6.72
CA ALA A 103 -10.64 4.44 -5.59
C ALA A 103 -11.52 4.21 -4.35
N ALA A 104 -12.42 5.16 -4.04
CA ALA A 104 -13.35 5.05 -2.93
C ALA A 104 -14.26 3.82 -3.06
N ASP A 105 -14.82 3.57 -4.26
CA ASP A 105 -15.63 2.37 -4.54
C ASP A 105 -14.83 1.08 -4.27
N LYS A 106 -13.58 1.00 -4.77
CA LYS A 106 -12.72 -0.18 -4.58
C LYS A 106 -12.34 -0.41 -3.13
N VAL A 107 -12.02 0.66 -2.41
CA VAL A 107 -11.71 0.58 -0.98
C VAL A 107 -12.95 0.14 -0.20
N TYR A 108 -14.10 0.79 -0.41
CA TYR A 108 -15.34 0.44 0.28
C TYR A 108 -15.72 -1.02 0.05
N LYS A 109 -15.79 -1.46 -1.20
CA LYS A 109 -16.11 -2.85 -1.54
C LYS A 109 -15.12 -3.86 -0.94
N GLY A 110 -13.83 -3.51 -0.94
CA GLY A 110 -12.79 -4.35 -0.35
C GLY A 110 -12.89 -4.45 1.17
N LEU A 111 -13.25 -3.36 1.84
CA LEU A 111 -13.40 -3.35 3.30
C LEU A 111 -14.67 -4.06 3.77
N VAL A 112 -15.78 -3.89 3.06
CA VAL A 112 -17.10 -4.39 3.47
C VAL A 112 -17.37 -5.80 2.96
N ASN A 113 -17.07 -6.07 1.67
CA ASN A 113 -17.50 -7.28 0.99
C ASN A 113 -16.38 -8.33 0.81
N SER A 114 -15.20 -8.09 1.37
CA SER A 114 -14.06 -9.01 1.18
C SER A 114 -13.32 -9.23 2.50
N ASN A 115 -12.88 -10.47 2.70
CA ASN A 115 -11.94 -10.83 3.78
C ASN A 115 -10.49 -10.87 3.29
N SER A 116 -10.21 -10.37 2.09
CA SER A 116 -8.85 -10.35 1.55
C SER A 116 -7.92 -9.50 2.40
N PHE A 117 -6.72 -9.99 2.62
CA PHE A 117 -5.67 -9.22 3.30
C PHE A 117 -5.29 -7.99 2.49
N GLU A 118 -5.24 -8.08 1.15
CA GLU A 118 -4.86 -6.97 0.30
C GLU A 118 -5.97 -6.52 -0.65
N ILE A 119 -6.31 -5.23 -0.56
CA ILE A 119 -7.21 -4.51 -1.46
C ILE A 119 -6.35 -3.70 -2.43
N HIS A 120 -6.20 -4.16 -3.66
CA HIS A 120 -5.34 -3.49 -4.64
C HIS A 120 -6.04 -3.21 -5.97
N PHE A 121 -5.77 -2.07 -6.55
CA PHE A 121 -6.39 -1.59 -7.79
C PHE A 121 -5.56 -0.48 -8.47
N PRO A 122 -5.72 -0.29 -9.81
CA PRO A 122 -6.45 -1.15 -10.75
C PRO A 122 -5.68 -2.47 -10.99
N LYS A 123 -6.43 -3.57 -11.23
CA LYS A 123 -5.83 -4.91 -11.31
C LYS A 123 -4.76 -5.05 -12.39
N GLN A 124 -4.95 -4.41 -13.54
CA GLN A 124 -3.99 -4.44 -14.64
C GLN A 124 -2.59 -3.98 -14.18
N LEU A 125 -2.52 -2.84 -13.51
CA LEU A 125 -1.26 -2.29 -13.02
C LEU A 125 -0.69 -3.12 -11.86
N THR A 126 -1.54 -3.41 -10.87
CA THR A 126 -1.08 -4.07 -9.65
C THR A 126 -0.61 -5.51 -9.89
N LEU A 127 -1.26 -6.28 -10.77
CA LEU A 127 -0.83 -7.63 -11.12
C LEU A 127 0.48 -7.62 -11.91
N THR A 128 0.66 -6.66 -12.84
CA THR A 128 1.91 -6.47 -13.56
C THR A 128 3.06 -6.18 -12.58
N LEU A 129 2.86 -5.27 -11.62
CA LEU A 129 3.90 -4.94 -10.64
C LEU A 129 4.18 -6.10 -9.67
N LYS A 130 3.16 -6.88 -9.30
CA LYS A 130 3.35 -8.11 -8.52
C LYS A 130 4.15 -9.16 -9.27
N PHE A 131 3.90 -9.32 -10.56
CA PHE A 131 4.72 -10.18 -11.40
C PHE A 131 6.17 -9.68 -11.46
N LEU A 132 6.39 -8.39 -11.70
CA LEU A 132 7.73 -7.80 -11.67
C LEU A 132 8.43 -7.98 -10.32
N ARG A 133 7.68 -7.99 -9.21
CA ARG A 133 8.23 -8.16 -7.86
C ARG A 133 8.96 -9.49 -7.68
N ILE A 134 8.52 -10.56 -8.31
CA ILE A 134 9.11 -11.90 -8.17
C ILE A 134 10.30 -12.16 -9.08
N LEU A 135 10.58 -11.26 -10.03
CA LEU A 135 11.71 -11.43 -10.94
C LEU A 135 13.06 -11.26 -10.22
N PRO A 136 14.11 -11.99 -10.65
CA PRO A 136 15.48 -11.73 -10.21
C PRO A 136 15.88 -10.27 -10.41
N TYR A 137 16.70 -9.73 -9.51
CA TYR A 137 17.07 -8.30 -9.52
C TYR A 137 17.60 -7.82 -10.86
N LYS A 138 18.47 -8.58 -11.50
CA LYS A 138 19.06 -8.22 -12.80
C LYS A 138 17.98 -7.98 -13.87
N ILE A 139 16.99 -8.86 -13.94
CA ILE A 139 15.88 -8.75 -14.90
C ILE A 139 14.97 -7.59 -14.51
N TYR A 140 14.60 -7.50 -13.25
CA TYR A 140 13.75 -6.43 -12.75
C TYR A 140 14.30 -5.05 -13.04
N LEU A 141 15.56 -4.79 -12.65
CA LEU A 141 16.20 -3.48 -12.83
C LEU A 141 16.32 -3.12 -14.31
N PHE A 142 16.67 -4.09 -15.15
CA PHE A 142 16.73 -3.88 -16.61
C PHE A 142 15.36 -3.49 -17.18
N LEU A 143 14.28 -4.21 -16.80
CA LEU A 143 12.94 -3.93 -17.29
C LEU A 143 12.44 -2.56 -16.80
N VAL A 144 12.63 -2.25 -15.52
CA VAL A 144 12.20 -0.96 -14.96
C VAL A 144 12.93 0.21 -15.59
N ASP A 145 14.23 0.10 -15.81
CA ASP A 145 15.02 1.15 -16.49
C ASP A 145 14.52 1.40 -17.93
N LYS A 146 14.08 0.36 -18.61
CA LYS A 146 13.51 0.46 -19.96
C LYS A 146 12.07 0.97 -20.00
N LEU A 147 11.24 0.55 -19.03
CA LEU A 147 9.80 0.85 -19.02
C LEU A 147 9.47 2.22 -18.41
N VAL A 148 10.25 2.65 -17.44
CA VAL A 148 10.08 3.97 -16.82
C VAL A 148 10.96 4.96 -17.56
N LYS A 149 10.39 5.62 -18.56
CA LYS A 149 11.07 6.75 -19.21
C LYS A 149 11.39 7.83 -18.17
N ARG A 150 12.64 8.22 -18.11
CA ARG A 150 13.11 9.34 -17.30
C ARG A 150 12.75 10.64 -17.97
#